data_d3158101b2a8549594cbe70a46fe72d5
#
_entry.id   d3158101b2a8549594cbe70a46fe72d5
#
_cell.length_a   1.000
_cell.length_b   1.000
_cell.length_c   1.000
_cell.angle_alpha   90.00
_cell.angle_beta   90.00
_cell.angle_gamma   90.00
#
_symmetry.space_group_name_H-M   'P 1'
#
loop_
_entity.id
_entity.type
_entity.pdbx_description
1 polymer ?
#
loop_
_entity_poly.entity_id
_entity_poly.type
_entity_poly.pdbx_seq_one_letter_code
_entity_poly.pdbx_strand_id
1 'polypeptide(L)'
;MDQIFMEKAIELSAKAVEHGNEPFGAVLVKDNEIVYENENQIYTRNDPTFHAEFGLIRNFCEETGITDLSEYTLYSSCEPCFMCCGAMVWIKLGRLVYGASDIDLCEILGVKGSECSKIVFEKSGANIAVTSGVLRENAVDVLKKYFINHKKGINPYLPL
;
A
#
# COMPACT_ATOMS: atom_id res chain seq x y z
N MET A 1 8.38 -16.96 1.80
CA MET A 1 8.87 -15.66 2.32
C MET A 1 7.88 -14.54 2.05
N ASP A 2 7.43 -14.33 0.82
CA ASP A 2 6.45 -13.27 0.51
C ASP A 2 5.17 -13.35 1.35
N GLN A 3 4.67 -14.55 1.63
CA GLN A 3 3.46 -14.72 2.45
C GLN A 3 3.62 -14.18 3.88
N ILE A 4 4.76 -14.42 4.53
CA ILE A 4 5.03 -13.94 5.90
C ILE A 4 5.00 -12.42 5.98
N PHE A 5 5.64 -11.74 5.03
CA PHE A 5 5.65 -10.28 4.99
C PHE A 5 4.30 -9.70 4.57
N MET A 6 3.57 -10.39 3.69
CA MET A 6 2.23 -10.00 3.32
C MET A 6 1.23 -10.19 4.47
N GLU A 7 1.34 -11.26 5.26
CA GLU A 7 0.54 -11.44 6.48
C GLU A 7 0.70 -10.23 7.41
N LYS A 8 1.94 -9.74 7.58
CA LYS A 8 2.20 -8.56 8.40
C LYS A 8 1.58 -7.28 7.81
N ALA A 9 1.67 -7.07 6.51
CA ALA A 9 1.02 -5.93 5.85
C ALA A 9 -0.51 -5.98 6.02
N ILE A 10 -1.12 -7.16 5.92
CA ILE A 10 -2.55 -7.37 6.12
C ILE A 10 -2.93 -7.16 7.60
N GLU A 11 -2.13 -7.62 8.55
CA GLU A 11 -2.31 -7.34 9.98
C GLU A 11 -2.34 -5.83 10.25
N LEU A 12 -1.39 -5.10 9.67
CA LEU A 12 -1.34 -3.63 9.80
C LEU A 12 -2.56 -2.95 9.17
N SER A 13 -3.09 -3.49 8.07
CA SER A 13 -4.32 -2.95 7.47
C SER A 13 -5.53 -3.09 8.40
N ALA A 14 -5.65 -4.19 9.12
CA ALA A 14 -6.68 -4.38 10.13
C ALA A 14 -6.48 -3.47 11.35
N LYS A 15 -5.23 -3.28 11.79
CA LYS A 15 -4.89 -2.34 12.87
C LYS A 15 -5.21 -0.90 12.53
N ALA A 16 -5.00 -0.48 11.28
CA ALA A 16 -5.39 0.85 10.83
C ALA A 16 -6.88 1.11 11.08
N VAL A 17 -7.73 0.13 10.80
CA VAL A 17 -9.17 0.21 11.07
C VAL A 17 -9.45 0.35 12.56
N GLU A 18 -8.80 -0.44 13.41
CA GLU A 18 -8.94 -0.35 14.87
C GLU A 18 -8.54 1.03 15.40
N HIS A 19 -7.56 1.68 14.76
CA HIS A 19 -7.12 3.04 15.09
C HIS A 19 -7.98 4.16 14.49
N GLY A 20 -9.03 3.82 13.74
CA GLY A 20 -9.94 4.79 13.14
C GLY A 20 -9.55 5.27 11.74
N ASN A 21 -8.68 4.56 11.06
CA ASN A 21 -8.21 4.87 9.71
C ASN A 21 -8.71 3.85 8.66
N GLU A 22 -8.28 3.99 7.43
CA GLU A 22 -8.64 3.08 6.34
C GLU A 22 -7.79 1.80 6.32
N PRO A 23 -8.32 0.71 5.71
CA PRO A 23 -7.77 -0.64 5.83
C PRO A 23 -6.56 -0.89 4.92
N PHE A 24 -5.46 -0.18 5.14
CA PHE A 24 -4.24 -0.30 4.35
C PHE A 24 -3.02 -0.39 5.25
N GLY A 25 -2.13 -1.33 4.94
CA GLY A 25 -0.89 -1.57 5.67
C GLY A 25 0.27 -1.88 4.72
N ALA A 26 1.47 -1.54 5.15
CA ALA A 26 2.68 -1.77 4.38
C ALA A 26 3.88 -2.10 5.27
N VAL A 27 4.78 -2.93 4.75
CA VAL A 27 6.08 -3.22 5.37
C VAL A 27 7.20 -3.07 4.35
N LEU A 28 8.35 -2.59 4.81
CA LEU A 28 9.58 -2.50 4.03
C LEU A 28 10.54 -3.60 4.50
N VAL A 29 11.07 -4.34 3.54
CA VAL A 29 11.94 -5.50 3.81
C VAL A 29 13.28 -5.32 3.11
N LYS A 30 14.35 -5.63 3.82
CA LYS A 30 15.70 -5.79 3.28
C LYS A 30 16.36 -7.02 3.89
N ASP A 31 17.08 -7.80 3.09
CA ASP A 31 17.81 -8.99 3.55
C ASP A 31 16.93 -9.98 4.36
N ASN A 32 15.67 -10.16 3.91
CA ASN A 32 14.65 -10.99 4.55
C ASN A 32 14.24 -10.55 5.97
N GLU A 33 14.48 -9.29 6.33
CA GLU A 33 14.06 -8.72 7.59
C GLU A 33 13.14 -7.51 7.36
N ILE A 34 12.10 -7.37 8.19
CA ILE A 34 11.26 -6.17 8.19
C ILE A 34 12.07 -5.04 8.83
N VAL A 35 12.34 -4.00 8.06
CA VAL A 35 13.10 -2.83 8.52
C VAL A 35 12.21 -1.64 8.85
N TYR A 36 10.98 -1.62 8.35
CA TYR A 36 9.98 -0.60 8.67
C TYR A 36 8.56 -1.10 8.47
N GLU A 37 7.64 -0.59 9.28
CA GLU A 37 6.20 -0.90 9.22
C GLU A 37 5.40 0.38 9.25
N ASN A 38 4.28 0.43 8.54
CA ASN A 38 3.35 1.54 8.62
C ASN A 38 1.92 1.11 8.25
N GLU A 39 0.97 1.86 8.76
CA GLU A 39 -0.45 1.74 8.45
C GLU A 39 -1.00 3.08 7.97
N ASN A 40 -2.15 3.06 7.29
CA ASN A 40 -2.86 4.27 6.89
C ASN A 40 -3.21 5.12 8.11
N GLN A 41 -2.98 6.44 8.04
CA GLN A 41 -3.23 7.39 9.11
C GLN A 41 -3.89 8.68 8.62
N ILE A 42 -4.67 8.61 7.52
CA ILE A 42 -5.24 9.81 6.89
C ILE A 42 -6.18 10.58 7.82
N TYR A 43 -6.98 9.91 8.64
CA TYR A 43 -7.91 10.56 9.55
C TYR A 43 -7.25 11.03 10.84
N THR A 44 -6.44 10.20 11.46
CA THR A 44 -5.77 10.54 12.73
C THR A 44 -4.72 11.63 12.60
N ARG A 45 -4.15 11.80 11.41
CA ARG A 45 -3.19 12.88 11.10
C ARG A 45 -3.82 14.07 10.37
N ASN A 46 -5.09 14.00 9.98
CA ASN A 46 -5.72 14.99 9.10
C ASN A 46 -4.91 15.25 7.82
N ASP A 47 -4.36 14.19 7.26
CA ASP A 47 -3.52 14.24 6.06
C ASP A 47 -3.98 13.20 5.04
N PRO A 48 -4.69 13.61 3.97
CA PRO A 48 -5.18 12.69 2.95
C PRO A 48 -4.08 11.96 2.18
N THR A 49 -2.84 12.42 2.28
CA THR A 49 -1.70 11.79 1.61
C THR A 49 -1.01 10.73 2.50
N PHE A 50 -1.36 10.63 3.79
CA PHE A 50 -0.71 9.70 4.72
C PHE A 50 -1.22 8.27 4.54
N HIS A 51 -1.06 7.75 3.32
CA HIS A 51 -1.27 6.35 2.99
C HIS A 51 -0.20 5.47 3.66
N ALA A 52 -0.47 4.19 3.83
CA ALA A 52 0.47 3.28 4.47
C ALA A 52 1.85 3.30 3.78
N GLU A 53 1.87 3.20 2.45
CA GLU A 53 3.09 3.15 1.64
C GLU A 53 3.81 4.49 1.60
N PHE A 54 3.08 5.57 1.33
CA PHE A 54 3.65 6.91 1.24
C PHE A 54 4.22 7.38 2.57
N GLY A 55 3.48 7.16 3.67
CA GLY A 55 3.95 7.46 5.03
C GLY A 55 5.17 6.62 5.41
N LEU A 56 5.19 5.33 5.04
CA LEU A 56 6.34 4.45 5.25
C LEU A 56 7.60 5.01 4.56
N ILE A 57 7.49 5.34 3.29
CA ILE A 57 8.62 5.87 2.51
C ILE A 57 9.16 7.17 3.12
N ARG A 58 8.28 8.11 3.43
CA ARG A 58 8.67 9.39 4.02
C ARG A 58 9.37 9.21 5.36
N ASN A 59 8.76 8.49 6.27
CA ASN A 59 9.31 8.28 7.60
C ASN A 59 10.65 7.54 7.55
N PHE A 60 10.73 6.47 6.76
CA PHE A 60 11.98 5.72 6.63
C PHE A 60 13.13 6.57 6.09
N CYS A 61 12.89 7.32 5.01
CA CYS A 61 13.91 8.21 4.45
C CYS A 61 14.34 9.31 5.42
N GLU A 62 13.39 9.92 6.11
CA GLU A 62 13.67 10.99 7.08
C GLU A 62 14.45 10.47 8.28
N GLU A 63 14.07 9.34 8.85
CA GLU A 63 14.71 8.75 10.04
C GLU A 63 16.09 8.15 9.77
N THR A 64 16.28 7.55 8.59
CA THR A 64 17.54 6.83 8.26
C THR A 64 18.50 7.61 7.39
N GLY A 65 18.02 8.60 6.63
CA GLY A 65 18.78 9.27 5.58
C GLY A 65 18.98 8.43 4.32
N ILE A 66 18.41 7.22 4.26
CA ILE A 66 18.48 6.34 3.08
C ILE A 66 17.38 6.73 2.11
N THR A 67 17.74 7.08 0.89
CA THR A 67 16.80 7.54 -0.16
C THR A 67 16.83 6.71 -1.43
N ASP A 68 17.76 5.79 -1.57
CA ASP A 68 17.82 4.80 -2.65
C ASP A 68 17.42 3.43 -2.07
N LEU A 69 16.25 2.95 -2.46
CA LEU A 69 15.68 1.70 -1.98
C LEU A 69 15.74 0.58 -3.04
N SER A 70 16.71 0.62 -3.93
CA SER A 70 16.86 -0.38 -5.01
C SER A 70 17.10 -1.81 -4.51
N GLU A 71 17.60 -1.96 -3.29
CA GLU A 71 17.79 -3.27 -2.64
C GLU A 71 16.64 -3.67 -1.70
N TYR A 72 15.56 -2.88 -1.66
CA TYR A 72 14.43 -3.11 -0.76
C TYR A 72 13.21 -3.65 -1.51
N THR A 73 12.39 -4.39 -0.77
CA THR A 73 11.05 -4.82 -1.21
C THR A 73 9.99 -4.18 -0.32
N LEU A 74 9.00 -3.55 -0.92
CA LEU A 74 7.84 -3.03 -0.22
C LEU A 74 6.66 -3.98 -0.41
N TYR A 75 6.06 -4.42 0.69
CA TYR A 75 4.84 -5.22 0.71
C TYR A 75 3.68 -4.32 1.09
N SER A 76 2.65 -4.29 0.27
CA SER A 76 1.42 -3.53 0.50
C SER A 76 0.20 -4.45 0.52
N SER A 77 -0.67 -4.30 1.49
CA SER A 77 -1.90 -5.10 1.58
C SER A 77 -2.82 -4.92 0.37
N CYS A 78 -2.80 -3.73 -0.23
CA CYS A 78 -3.51 -3.41 -1.47
C CYS A 78 -2.55 -2.75 -2.46
N GLU A 79 -2.81 -2.93 -3.76
CA GLU A 79 -2.03 -2.27 -4.81
C GLU A 79 -1.94 -0.76 -4.55
N PRO A 80 -0.73 -0.19 -4.54
CA PRO A 80 -0.53 1.23 -4.28
C PRO A 80 -1.21 2.11 -5.34
N CYS A 81 -1.79 3.21 -4.89
CA CYS A 81 -2.37 4.23 -5.77
C CYS A 81 -1.30 4.96 -6.60
N PHE A 82 -1.73 5.82 -7.53
CA PHE A 82 -0.82 6.61 -8.38
C PHE A 82 0.20 7.42 -7.58
N MET A 83 -0.22 8.03 -6.47
CA MET A 83 0.67 8.83 -5.60
C MET A 83 1.76 7.96 -4.98
N CYS A 84 1.39 6.82 -4.39
CA CYS A 84 2.33 5.91 -3.74
C CYS A 84 3.28 5.26 -4.75
N CYS A 85 2.76 4.85 -5.91
CA CYS A 85 3.59 4.35 -7.01
C CYS A 85 4.59 5.40 -7.50
N GLY A 86 4.17 6.66 -7.61
CA GLY A 86 5.07 7.77 -7.94
C GLY A 86 6.20 7.93 -6.92
N ALA A 87 5.89 7.84 -5.63
CA ALA A 87 6.90 7.88 -4.58
C ALA A 87 7.90 6.71 -4.71
N MET A 88 7.44 5.52 -5.05
CA MET A 88 8.30 4.34 -5.30
C MET A 88 9.28 4.56 -6.45
N VAL A 89 8.88 5.29 -7.47
CA VAL A 89 9.77 5.68 -8.58
C VAL A 89 10.88 6.60 -8.08
N TRP A 90 10.54 7.59 -7.29
CA TRP A 90 11.51 8.57 -6.77
C TRP A 90 12.57 7.96 -5.86
N ILE A 91 12.21 6.96 -5.06
CA ILE A 91 13.16 6.25 -4.18
C ILE A 91 13.86 5.08 -4.87
N LYS A 92 13.60 4.85 -6.14
CA LYS A 92 14.14 3.72 -6.92
C LYS A 92 13.88 2.35 -6.29
N LEU A 93 12.66 2.13 -5.79
CA LEU A 93 12.31 0.87 -5.15
C LEU A 93 12.71 -0.34 -6.02
N GLY A 94 13.31 -1.38 -5.42
CA GLY A 94 13.73 -2.56 -6.16
C GLY A 94 12.56 -3.49 -6.51
N ARG A 95 11.65 -3.71 -5.55
CA ARG A 95 10.52 -4.62 -5.74
C ARG A 95 9.28 -4.18 -4.97
N LEU A 96 8.12 -4.33 -5.61
CA LEU A 96 6.79 -4.17 -5.01
C LEU A 96 6.08 -5.53 -4.98
N VAL A 97 5.51 -5.88 -3.83
CA VAL A 97 4.61 -7.03 -3.67
C VAL A 97 3.30 -6.55 -3.09
N TYR A 98 2.16 -6.93 -3.67
CA TYR A 98 0.87 -6.55 -3.09
C TYR A 98 -0.12 -7.72 -3.05
N GLY A 99 -1.09 -7.61 -2.12
CA GLY A 99 -2.16 -8.59 -1.93
C GLY A 99 -3.33 -8.34 -2.86
N ALA A 100 -4.29 -7.51 -2.46
CA ALA A 100 -5.42 -7.10 -3.29
C ALA A 100 -4.98 -6.13 -4.38
N SER A 101 -5.61 -6.19 -5.56
CA SER A 101 -5.39 -5.20 -6.62
C SER A 101 -6.28 -3.96 -6.45
N ASP A 102 -5.94 -2.87 -7.15
CA ASP A 102 -6.83 -1.70 -7.26
C ASP A 102 -8.16 -2.08 -7.90
N ILE A 103 -8.16 -3.02 -8.83
CA ILE A 103 -9.38 -3.56 -9.44
C ILE A 103 -10.26 -4.24 -8.38
N ASP A 104 -9.68 -5.04 -7.48
CA ASP A 104 -10.41 -5.66 -6.37
C ASP A 104 -11.05 -4.61 -5.44
N LEU A 105 -10.28 -3.59 -5.07
CA LEU A 105 -10.75 -2.50 -4.23
C LEU A 105 -11.89 -1.73 -4.90
N CYS A 106 -11.71 -1.34 -6.15
CA CYS A 106 -12.70 -0.57 -6.90
C CYS A 106 -13.97 -1.37 -7.19
N GLU A 107 -13.89 -2.68 -7.37
CA GLU A 107 -15.06 -3.56 -7.47
C GLU A 107 -15.88 -3.52 -6.17
N ILE A 108 -15.23 -3.56 -5.01
CA ILE A 108 -15.89 -3.43 -3.70
C ILE A 108 -16.58 -2.07 -3.58
N LEU A 109 -15.95 -1.01 -4.08
CA LEU A 109 -16.47 0.37 -4.04
C LEU A 109 -17.54 0.64 -5.12
N GLY A 110 -17.74 -0.26 -6.08
CA GLY A 110 -18.68 -0.07 -7.18
C GLY A 110 -18.21 0.91 -8.25
N VAL A 111 -16.91 1.08 -8.41
CA VAL A 111 -16.28 1.94 -9.42
C VAL A 111 -15.28 1.16 -10.26
N LYS A 112 -14.82 1.75 -11.37
CA LYS A 112 -13.85 1.11 -12.24
C LYS A 112 -12.43 1.30 -11.70
N GLY A 113 -11.71 0.20 -11.51
CA GLY A 113 -10.31 0.18 -11.12
C GLY A 113 -9.33 0.31 -12.27
N SER A 114 -8.06 0.44 -11.92
CA SER A 114 -6.94 0.57 -12.84
C SER A 114 -5.77 -0.32 -12.41
N GLU A 115 -4.88 -0.63 -13.33
CA GLU A 115 -3.59 -1.26 -13.02
C GLU A 115 -2.57 -0.17 -12.63
N CYS A 116 -2.78 0.48 -11.47
CA CYS A 116 -2.04 1.68 -11.06
C CYS A 116 -0.53 1.51 -11.11
N SER A 117 0.00 0.46 -10.52
CA SER A 117 1.44 0.19 -10.47
C SER A 117 2.03 0.00 -11.86
N LYS A 118 1.36 -0.77 -12.72
CA LYS A 118 1.78 -1.00 -14.09
C LYS A 118 1.83 0.31 -14.89
N ILE A 119 0.76 1.10 -14.80
CA ILE A 119 0.67 2.38 -15.53
C ILE A 119 1.81 3.32 -15.13
N VAL A 120 2.02 3.53 -13.84
CA VAL A 120 3.04 4.46 -13.34
C VAL A 120 4.44 3.97 -13.69
N PHE A 121 4.75 2.70 -13.47
CA PHE A 121 6.09 2.17 -13.69
C PHE A 121 6.44 2.10 -15.19
N GLU A 122 5.51 1.72 -16.04
CA GLU A 122 5.73 1.74 -17.50
C GLU A 122 5.93 3.17 -18.04
N LYS A 123 5.09 4.12 -17.61
CA LYS A 123 5.17 5.50 -18.08
C LYS A 123 6.40 6.24 -17.56
N SER A 124 6.86 5.95 -16.36
CA SER A 124 8.07 6.52 -15.76
C SER A 124 9.36 5.87 -16.24
N GLY A 125 9.29 4.70 -16.88
CA GLY A 125 10.47 3.90 -17.23
C GLY A 125 11.16 3.29 -16.02
N ALA A 126 10.48 3.20 -14.87
CA ALA A 126 11.04 2.62 -13.65
C ALA A 126 11.24 1.11 -13.79
N ASN A 127 12.37 0.61 -13.27
CA ASN A 127 12.68 -0.81 -13.27
C ASN A 127 12.36 -1.43 -11.91
N ILE A 128 11.07 -1.45 -11.55
CA ILE A 128 10.56 -2.01 -10.30
C ILE A 128 9.93 -3.38 -10.60
N ALA A 129 10.45 -4.45 -10.00
CA ALA A 129 9.84 -5.77 -10.11
C ALA A 129 8.52 -5.81 -9.34
N VAL A 130 7.47 -6.38 -9.91
CA VAL A 130 6.14 -6.42 -9.29
C VAL A 130 5.67 -7.87 -9.17
N THR A 131 5.23 -8.24 -7.95
CA THR A 131 4.51 -9.49 -7.67
C THR A 131 3.15 -9.17 -7.09
N SER A 132 2.09 -9.65 -7.72
CA SER A 132 0.71 -9.38 -7.32
C SER A 132 0.02 -10.62 -6.73
N GLY A 133 -1.04 -10.40 -5.97
CA GLY A 133 -1.97 -11.46 -5.55
C GLY A 133 -1.46 -12.34 -4.40
N VAL A 134 -0.43 -11.93 -3.68
CA VAL A 134 0.04 -12.68 -2.51
C VAL A 134 -0.96 -12.55 -1.38
N LEU A 135 -1.55 -13.67 -0.94
CA LEU A 135 -2.65 -13.71 0.05
C LEU A 135 -3.83 -12.80 -0.33
N ARG A 136 -4.13 -12.73 -1.63
CA ARG A 136 -5.17 -11.86 -2.19
C ARG A 136 -6.50 -11.97 -1.45
N GLU A 137 -6.97 -13.18 -1.17
CA GLU A 137 -8.28 -13.41 -0.51
C GLU A 137 -8.30 -12.81 0.90
N ASN A 138 -7.23 -12.99 1.67
CA ASN A 138 -7.10 -12.41 3.02
C ASN A 138 -7.09 -10.88 2.97
N ALA A 139 -6.36 -10.29 2.03
CA ALA A 139 -6.30 -8.84 1.84
C ALA A 139 -7.66 -8.27 1.42
N VAL A 140 -8.34 -8.91 0.47
CA VAL A 140 -9.69 -8.52 0.01
C VAL A 140 -10.72 -8.62 1.15
N ASP A 141 -10.61 -9.61 2.03
CA ASP A 141 -11.52 -9.79 3.17
C ASP A 141 -11.49 -8.58 4.12
N VAL A 142 -10.31 -8.06 4.44
CA VAL A 142 -10.18 -6.84 5.27
C VAL A 142 -10.83 -5.64 4.59
N LEU A 143 -10.61 -5.45 3.29
CA LEU A 143 -11.24 -4.38 2.51
C LEU A 143 -12.77 -4.49 2.52
N LYS A 144 -13.30 -5.67 2.26
CA LYS A 144 -14.75 -5.93 2.26
C LYS A 144 -15.40 -5.62 3.61
N LYS A 145 -14.80 -6.08 4.70
CA LYS A 145 -15.30 -5.83 6.05
C LYS A 145 -15.40 -4.35 6.36
N TYR A 146 -14.40 -3.58 6.00
CA TYR A 146 -14.40 -2.14 6.20
C TYR A 146 -15.42 -1.43 5.32
N PHE A 147 -15.35 -1.59 4.00
CA PHE A 147 -16.14 -0.80 3.06
C PHE A 147 -17.62 -1.20 3.01
N ILE A 148 -18.00 -2.44 3.37
CA ILE A 148 -19.40 -2.82 3.54
C ILE A 148 -20.04 -2.02 4.67
N ASN A 149 -19.33 -1.81 5.78
CA ASN A 149 -19.84 -1.08 6.95
C ASN A 149 -19.75 0.44 6.80
N HIS A 150 -18.94 0.95 5.86
CA HIS A 150 -18.65 2.37 5.67
C HIS A 150 -19.14 2.92 4.31
N LYS A 151 -20.15 2.30 3.70
CA LYS A 151 -20.70 2.71 2.39
C LYS A 151 -21.19 4.16 2.29
N LYS A 152 -21.40 4.86 3.41
CA LYS A 152 -21.85 6.26 3.44
C LYS A 152 -20.73 7.30 3.43
N GLY A 153 -19.49 6.87 3.47
CA GLY A 153 -18.33 7.73 3.43
C GLY A 153 -17.37 7.20 2.40
N ILE A 154 -17.70 7.30 1.12
CA ILE A 154 -16.65 7.26 0.09
C ILE A 154 -15.67 8.32 0.55
N ASN A 155 -14.45 7.89 0.87
CA ASN A 155 -13.38 8.81 1.20
C ASN A 155 -13.34 9.91 0.13
N PRO A 156 -13.63 11.18 0.47
CA PRO A 156 -13.61 12.26 -0.51
C PRO A 156 -12.22 12.46 -1.13
N TYR A 157 -11.22 11.77 -0.60
CA TYR A 157 -9.84 11.78 -1.07
C TYR A 157 -9.49 10.58 -1.97
N LEU A 158 -10.41 9.62 -2.21
CA LEU A 158 -10.20 8.63 -3.26
C LEU A 158 -10.38 9.36 -4.60
N PRO A 159 -9.35 9.42 -5.45
CA PRO A 159 -9.52 9.94 -6.80
C PRO A 159 -10.44 8.98 -7.55
N LEU A 160 -11.67 9.40 -7.74
CA LEU A 160 -12.65 8.70 -8.57
C LEU A 160 -12.37 8.98 -10.05
#